data_eaa3b4edc2ef57010de448232280cecd
#
_entry.id   eaa3b4edc2ef57010de448232280cecd
#
_cell.length_a   1.000
_cell.length_b   1.000
_cell.length_c   1.000
_cell.angle_alpha   90.00
_cell.angle_beta   90.00
_cell.angle_gamma   90.00
#
_symmetry.space_group_name_H-M   'P 1'
#
loop_
_entity.id
_entity.type
_entity.pdbx_description
1 polymer ?
#
loop_
_entity_poly.entity_id
_entity_poly.type
_entity_poly.pdbx_seq_one_letter_code
_entity_poly.pdbx_strand_id
1 'polypeptide(L)'
;MKAFVFPGQGAQFVGMGKDLYDNNEEARVMFEKANEILGFRITDLMFAGTDEDLRQTKVTQPAIFLHSVILAKALGSEFKPDMTAGHSLGEFSALVAAGALSFEDGLRLVSARAQAMQKACEMKPSTMAAVLALPDEKVEEICAGIDGVVVCANYNCPGQIVISGEEPAIDQACEQLLAAGAKRALKLKVGGAFHSPCMEPARAELAEAIDRTEFSVPACPVYQNVDALPHTDPAEIKANLIAQLTAPVRWTQTVKNMVADGATEFVELGPGKVLQGLVSKISRDVTVSGYQSLS
;
A
#
# COMPACT_ATOMS: atom_id res chain seq x y z
N MET A 1 -19.98 -0.61 12.04
CA MET A 1 -19.42 0.37 11.10
C MET A 1 -18.71 -0.38 9.97
N LYS A 2 -18.75 0.19 8.77
CA LYS A 2 -18.15 -0.39 7.56
C LYS A 2 -16.84 0.30 7.23
N ALA A 3 -15.77 -0.48 7.14
CA ALA A 3 -14.43 -0.03 6.75
C ALA A 3 -14.14 -0.43 5.30
N PHE A 4 -13.71 0.51 4.47
CA PHE A 4 -13.20 0.21 3.14
C PHE A 4 -11.68 0.26 3.16
N VAL A 5 -11.05 -0.79 2.65
CA VAL A 5 -9.60 -0.94 2.65
C VAL A 5 -9.06 -1.13 1.24
N PHE A 6 -7.87 -0.60 1.00
CA PHE A 6 -7.27 -0.50 -0.33
C PHE A 6 -5.91 -1.20 -0.37
N PRO A 7 -5.69 -2.12 -1.33
CA PRO A 7 -4.46 -2.89 -1.42
C PRO A 7 -3.29 -2.06 -1.92
N GLY A 8 -2.10 -2.54 -1.65
CA GLY A 8 -0.83 -2.02 -2.14
C GLY A 8 -0.16 -2.97 -3.13
N GLN A 9 1.13 -2.72 -3.34
CA GLN A 9 1.98 -3.47 -4.26
C GLN A 9 1.97 -4.97 -3.94
N GLY A 10 1.88 -5.80 -4.99
CA GLY A 10 1.72 -7.25 -4.91
C GLY A 10 0.31 -7.73 -5.26
N ALA A 11 -0.66 -6.83 -5.35
CA ALA A 11 -2.04 -7.16 -5.70
C ALA A 11 -2.33 -7.13 -7.21
N GLN A 12 -1.42 -6.56 -8.02
CA GLN A 12 -1.60 -6.38 -9.48
C GLN A 12 -1.63 -7.71 -10.24
N PHE A 13 -2.39 -7.72 -11.31
CA PHE A 13 -2.45 -8.84 -12.27
C PHE A 13 -2.78 -8.33 -13.67
N VAL A 14 -2.36 -9.07 -14.70
CA VAL A 14 -2.65 -8.72 -16.10
C VAL A 14 -4.15 -8.84 -16.37
N GLY A 15 -4.73 -7.81 -16.98
CA GLY A 15 -6.17 -7.71 -17.24
C GLY A 15 -6.93 -6.89 -16.19
N MET A 16 -6.27 -6.47 -15.11
CA MET A 16 -6.89 -5.67 -14.04
C MET A 16 -7.52 -4.38 -14.59
N GLY A 17 -8.76 -4.13 -14.24
CA GLY A 17 -9.49 -2.91 -14.62
C GLY A 17 -10.08 -2.89 -16.02
N LYS A 18 -9.81 -3.92 -16.85
CA LYS A 18 -10.35 -3.97 -18.22
C LYS A 18 -11.86 -4.05 -18.26
N ASP A 19 -12.47 -4.81 -17.37
CA ASP A 19 -13.91 -4.93 -17.22
C ASP A 19 -14.57 -3.59 -16.84
N LEU A 20 -13.96 -2.81 -15.95
CA LEU A 20 -14.39 -1.45 -15.62
C LEU A 20 -14.32 -0.53 -16.85
N TYR A 21 -13.22 -0.58 -17.58
CA TYR A 21 -13.02 0.21 -18.79
C TYR A 21 -14.03 -0.12 -19.88
N ASP A 22 -14.31 -1.40 -20.11
CA ASP A 22 -15.20 -1.86 -21.17
C ASP A 22 -16.68 -1.59 -20.86
N ASN A 23 -17.09 -1.68 -19.61
CA ASN A 23 -18.50 -1.72 -19.21
C ASN A 23 -19.00 -0.48 -18.46
N ASN A 24 -18.13 0.48 -18.11
CA ASN A 24 -18.49 1.69 -17.41
C ASN A 24 -17.88 2.92 -18.09
N GLU A 25 -18.74 3.81 -18.62
CA GLU A 25 -18.28 4.98 -19.38
C GLU A 25 -17.49 5.96 -18.50
N GLU A 26 -17.95 6.23 -17.26
CA GLU A 26 -17.23 7.10 -16.33
C GLU A 26 -15.85 6.53 -15.98
N ALA A 27 -15.75 5.23 -15.75
CA ALA A 27 -14.48 4.55 -15.52
C ALA A 27 -13.55 4.69 -16.73
N ARG A 28 -14.07 4.50 -17.94
CA ARG A 28 -13.28 4.67 -19.17
C ARG A 28 -12.71 6.07 -19.29
N VAL A 29 -13.51 7.10 -19.04
CA VAL A 29 -13.07 8.51 -19.05
C VAL A 29 -11.96 8.73 -18.03
N MET A 30 -12.08 8.16 -16.82
CA MET A 30 -11.03 8.27 -15.80
C MET A 30 -9.73 7.56 -16.21
N PHE A 31 -9.80 6.38 -16.82
CA PHE A 31 -8.61 5.68 -17.33
C PHE A 31 -7.92 6.45 -18.44
N GLU A 32 -8.67 7.02 -19.40
CA GLU A 32 -8.09 7.85 -20.46
C GLU A 32 -7.47 9.12 -19.89
N LYS A 33 -8.10 9.74 -18.91
CA LYS A 33 -7.53 10.88 -18.19
C LYS A 33 -6.22 10.51 -17.48
N ALA A 34 -6.14 9.32 -16.92
CA ALA A 34 -4.91 8.81 -16.32
C ALA A 34 -3.78 8.63 -17.34
N ASN A 35 -4.08 8.10 -18.54
CA ASN A 35 -3.11 8.00 -19.63
C ASN A 35 -2.55 9.40 -20.02
N GLU A 36 -3.40 10.42 -20.07
CA GLU A 36 -2.97 11.81 -20.35
C GLU A 36 -2.05 12.34 -19.24
N ILE A 37 -2.43 12.18 -17.97
CA ILE A 37 -1.66 12.67 -16.80
C ILE A 37 -0.29 12.00 -16.72
N LEU A 38 -0.24 10.69 -16.94
CA LEU A 38 1.00 9.93 -16.87
C LEU A 38 1.91 10.12 -18.09
N GLY A 39 1.36 10.56 -19.22
CA GLY A 39 2.10 10.74 -20.47
C GLY A 39 2.41 9.43 -21.21
N PHE A 40 1.80 8.32 -20.80
CA PHE A 40 1.87 7.02 -21.47
C PHE A 40 0.59 6.22 -21.22
N ARG A 41 0.32 5.23 -22.08
CA ARG A 41 -0.89 4.42 -21.98
C ARG A 41 -0.71 3.29 -20.94
N ILE A 42 -0.90 3.64 -19.67
CA ILE A 42 -0.86 2.64 -18.60
C ILE A 42 -1.94 1.57 -18.78
N THR A 43 -3.06 1.91 -19.39
CA THR A 43 -4.14 0.97 -19.71
C THR A 43 -3.67 -0.19 -20.58
N ASP A 44 -2.76 0.04 -21.53
CA ASP A 44 -2.23 -1.02 -22.39
C ASP A 44 -1.43 -2.04 -21.56
N LEU A 45 -0.66 -1.55 -20.58
CA LEU A 45 0.09 -2.40 -19.65
C LEU A 45 -0.82 -3.13 -18.67
N MET A 46 -1.84 -2.47 -18.14
CA MET A 46 -2.80 -3.07 -17.22
C MET A 46 -3.62 -4.17 -17.88
N PHE A 47 -4.09 -3.94 -19.10
CA PHE A 47 -5.06 -4.82 -19.77
C PHE A 47 -4.42 -5.96 -20.54
N ALA A 48 -3.25 -5.74 -21.15
CA ALA A 48 -2.60 -6.66 -22.06
C ALA A 48 -1.07 -6.71 -21.98
N GLY A 49 -0.48 -6.07 -20.96
CA GLY A 49 0.96 -6.15 -20.68
C GLY A 49 1.37 -7.51 -20.15
N THR A 50 2.62 -7.61 -19.72
CA THR A 50 3.16 -8.81 -19.07
C THR A 50 3.22 -8.64 -17.54
N ASP A 51 3.35 -9.75 -16.82
CA ASP A 51 3.61 -9.71 -15.37
C ASP A 51 4.88 -8.93 -15.04
N GLU A 52 5.87 -8.95 -15.91
CA GLU A 52 7.12 -8.20 -15.73
C GLU A 52 6.90 -6.70 -15.87
N ASP A 53 6.11 -6.26 -16.85
CA ASP A 53 5.73 -4.85 -17.01
C ASP A 53 5.02 -4.34 -15.75
N LEU A 54 4.08 -5.12 -15.22
CA LEU A 54 3.33 -4.77 -14.02
C LEU A 54 4.14 -4.83 -12.72
N ARG A 55 5.31 -5.48 -12.70
CA ARG A 55 6.21 -5.50 -11.53
C ARG A 55 7.09 -4.26 -11.41
N GLN A 56 7.25 -3.49 -12.47
CA GLN A 56 8.02 -2.24 -12.41
C GLN A 56 7.30 -1.26 -11.49
N THR A 57 7.95 -0.81 -10.41
CA THR A 57 7.35 0.05 -9.38
C THR A 57 6.64 1.27 -9.98
N LYS A 58 7.24 1.88 -11.01
CA LYS A 58 6.66 3.02 -11.73
C LYS A 58 5.33 2.71 -12.45
N VAL A 59 5.04 1.44 -12.73
CA VAL A 59 3.80 0.96 -13.35
C VAL A 59 2.87 0.38 -12.29
N THR A 60 3.40 -0.46 -11.40
CA THR A 60 2.63 -1.17 -10.37
C THR A 60 1.78 -0.23 -9.52
N GLN A 61 2.41 0.82 -8.98
CA GLN A 61 1.72 1.72 -8.05
C GLN A 61 0.57 2.48 -8.72
N PRO A 62 0.78 3.18 -9.86
CA PRO A 62 -0.33 3.81 -10.57
C PRO A 62 -1.42 2.83 -11.01
N ALA A 63 -1.06 1.63 -11.46
CA ALA A 63 -2.03 0.63 -11.89
C ALA A 63 -2.97 0.20 -10.75
N ILE A 64 -2.44 -0.13 -9.58
CA ILE A 64 -3.23 -0.51 -8.39
C ILE A 64 -4.08 0.67 -7.92
N PHE A 65 -3.51 1.88 -7.86
CA PHE A 65 -4.22 3.10 -7.50
C PHE A 65 -5.43 3.34 -8.41
N LEU A 66 -5.21 3.29 -9.73
CA LEU A 66 -6.26 3.52 -10.72
C LEU A 66 -7.39 2.50 -10.59
N HIS A 67 -7.06 1.22 -10.51
CA HIS A 67 -8.07 0.18 -10.34
C HIS A 67 -8.90 0.42 -9.08
N SER A 68 -8.27 0.67 -7.94
CA SER A 68 -8.92 0.87 -6.65
C SER A 68 -9.83 2.11 -6.61
N VAL A 69 -9.31 3.25 -7.07
CA VAL A 69 -10.03 4.53 -7.01
C VAL A 69 -11.18 4.57 -8.03
N ILE A 70 -10.95 4.08 -9.25
CA ILE A 70 -11.99 4.03 -10.27
C ILE A 70 -13.10 3.06 -9.87
N LEU A 71 -12.75 1.91 -9.27
CA LEU A 71 -13.74 0.97 -8.73
C LEU A 71 -14.57 1.61 -7.61
N ALA A 72 -13.95 2.31 -6.66
CA ALA A 72 -14.66 3.01 -5.60
C ALA A 72 -15.64 4.06 -6.16
N LYS A 73 -15.23 4.81 -7.20
CA LYS A 73 -16.08 5.77 -7.90
C LYS A 73 -17.24 5.10 -8.62
N ALA A 74 -16.98 3.99 -9.30
CA ALA A 74 -17.98 3.25 -10.08
C ALA A 74 -19.04 2.54 -9.20
N LEU A 75 -18.71 2.20 -7.95
CA LEU A 75 -19.69 1.69 -6.96
C LEU A 75 -20.72 2.75 -6.55
N GLY A 76 -20.44 4.03 -6.74
CA GLY A 76 -21.38 5.13 -6.48
C GLY A 76 -21.97 5.06 -5.07
N SER A 77 -23.28 4.87 -4.96
CA SER A 77 -23.99 4.85 -3.68
C SER A 77 -23.70 3.63 -2.78
N GLU A 78 -23.08 2.60 -3.31
CA GLU A 78 -22.63 1.44 -2.52
C GLU A 78 -21.34 1.72 -1.75
N PHE A 79 -20.54 2.67 -2.21
CA PHE A 79 -19.36 3.15 -1.49
C PHE A 79 -19.76 4.15 -0.40
N LYS A 80 -20.00 3.64 0.80
CA LYS A 80 -20.35 4.42 2.00
C LYS A 80 -19.45 4.04 3.16
N PRO A 81 -18.21 4.56 3.20
CA PRO A 81 -17.30 4.26 4.28
C PRO A 81 -17.65 5.01 5.56
N ASP A 82 -17.63 4.32 6.69
CA ASP A 82 -17.54 4.95 8.01
C ASP A 82 -16.08 5.27 8.35
N MET A 83 -15.15 4.52 7.75
CA MET A 83 -13.71 4.70 7.88
C MET A 83 -12.98 4.06 6.70
N THR A 84 -11.78 4.54 6.39
CA THR A 84 -10.93 4.00 5.32
C THR A 84 -9.51 3.77 5.80
N ALA A 85 -8.83 2.82 5.18
CA ALA A 85 -7.40 2.60 5.32
C ALA A 85 -6.83 2.00 4.04
N GLY A 86 -5.52 2.13 3.83
CA GLY A 86 -4.85 1.50 2.71
C GLY A 86 -3.46 1.01 3.10
N HIS A 87 -3.04 -0.11 2.53
CA HIS A 87 -1.72 -0.68 2.80
C HIS A 87 -0.68 -0.05 1.88
N SER A 88 0.29 0.67 2.43
CA SER A 88 1.37 1.35 1.70
C SER A 88 0.81 2.27 0.59
N LEU A 89 0.97 1.94 -0.68
CA LEU A 89 0.37 2.63 -1.83
C LEU A 89 -1.15 2.83 -1.64
N GLY A 90 -1.82 1.85 -1.07
CA GLY A 90 -3.26 1.90 -0.82
C GLY A 90 -3.72 3.05 0.07
N GLU A 91 -2.84 3.63 0.88
CA GLU A 91 -3.17 4.84 1.67
C GLU A 91 -3.51 6.03 0.77
N PHE A 92 -2.84 6.18 -0.38
CA PHE A 92 -3.19 7.19 -1.38
C PHE A 92 -4.57 6.93 -1.99
N SER A 93 -4.88 5.68 -2.28
CA SER A 93 -6.22 5.27 -2.77
C SER A 93 -7.30 5.59 -1.73
N ALA A 94 -7.06 5.29 -0.46
CA ALA A 94 -7.96 5.61 0.64
C ALA A 94 -8.20 7.12 0.78
N LEU A 95 -7.15 7.93 0.67
CA LEU A 95 -7.24 9.40 0.74
C LEU A 95 -8.06 9.99 -0.42
N VAL A 96 -7.87 9.51 -1.64
CA VAL A 96 -8.69 9.94 -2.79
C VAL A 96 -10.13 9.49 -2.63
N ALA A 97 -10.36 8.24 -2.25
CA ALA A 97 -11.71 7.70 -2.07
C ALA A 97 -12.48 8.42 -0.94
N ALA A 98 -11.79 8.84 0.12
CA ALA A 98 -12.36 9.63 1.20
C ALA A 98 -12.48 11.13 0.90
N GLY A 99 -12.01 11.59 -0.26
CA GLY A 99 -12.11 12.99 -0.70
C GLY A 99 -11.04 13.92 -0.12
N ALA A 100 -9.99 13.39 0.50
CA ALA A 100 -8.85 14.19 0.98
C ALA A 100 -7.95 14.70 -0.16
N LEU A 101 -7.92 13.98 -1.28
CA LEU A 101 -7.19 14.31 -2.51
C LEU A 101 -8.11 14.23 -3.71
N SER A 102 -7.88 15.07 -4.71
CA SER A 102 -8.48 14.87 -6.04
C SER A 102 -7.89 13.62 -6.71
N PHE A 103 -8.62 13.06 -7.66
CA PHE A 103 -8.14 11.94 -8.47
C PHE A 103 -6.83 12.27 -9.19
N GLU A 104 -6.79 13.45 -9.83
CA GLU A 104 -5.65 13.92 -10.59
C GLU A 104 -4.42 14.14 -9.72
N ASP A 105 -4.57 14.78 -8.57
CA ASP A 105 -3.47 15.04 -7.64
C ASP A 105 -3.00 13.74 -6.98
N GLY A 106 -3.92 12.87 -6.61
CA GLY A 106 -3.60 11.53 -6.10
C GLY A 106 -2.77 10.73 -7.09
N LEU A 107 -3.15 10.73 -8.37
CA LEU A 107 -2.40 10.03 -9.41
C LEU A 107 -1.01 10.65 -9.63
N ARG A 108 -0.89 11.98 -9.66
CA ARG A 108 0.41 12.66 -9.78
C ARG A 108 1.33 12.33 -8.61
N LEU A 109 0.81 12.32 -7.38
CA LEU A 109 1.58 11.94 -6.19
C LEU A 109 2.01 10.47 -6.22
N VAL A 110 1.13 9.56 -6.62
CA VAL A 110 1.45 8.14 -6.76
C VAL A 110 2.53 7.92 -7.82
N SER A 111 2.45 8.62 -8.96
CA SER A 111 3.47 8.58 -10.00
C SER A 111 4.80 9.12 -9.50
N ALA A 112 4.82 10.26 -8.82
CA ALA A 112 6.02 10.83 -8.22
C ALA A 112 6.63 9.88 -7.19
N ARG A 113 5.81 9.28 -6.32
CA ARG A 113 6.25 8.28 -5.34
C ARG A 113 6.90 7.08 -6.01
N ALA A 114 6.27 6.52 -7.02
CA ALA A 114 6.76 5.35 -7.73
C ALA A 114 8.12 5.61 -8.40
N GLN A 115 8.27 6.78 -9.03
CA GLN A 115 9.52 7.18 -9.67
C GLN A 115 10.63 7.45 -8.65
N ALA A 116 10.33 8.15 -7.55
CA ALA A 116 11.29 8.42 -6.48
C ALA A 116 11.77 7.12 -5.81
N MET A 117 10.86 6.19 -5.54
CA MET A 117 11.21 4.87 -4.99
C MET A 117 12.06 4.06 -5.96
N GLN A 118 11.76 4.08 -7.25
CA GLN A 118 12.57 3.41 -8.27
C GLN A 118 14.01 3.94 -8.30
N LYS A 119 14.19 5.26 -8.29
CA LYS A 119 15.53 5.89 -8.21
C LYS A 119 16.27 5.48 -6.93
N ALA A 120 15.61 5.48 -5.78
CA ALA A 120 16.22 5.08 -4.52
C ALA A 120 16.69 3.61 -4.54
N CYS A 121 15.93 2.71 -5.18
CA CYS A 121 16.33 1.33 -5.38
C CYS A 121 17.63 1.18 -6.20
N GLU A 122 17.84 2.06 -7.17
CA GLU A 122 19.01 2.04 -8.07
C GLU A 122 20.28 2.58 -7.38
N MET A 123 20.14 3.35 -6.29
CA MET A 123 21.26 3.97 -5.57
C MET A 123 22.03 2.98 -4.70
N LYS A 124 21.38 2.00 -4.12
CA LYS A 124 21.99 1.02 -3.20
C LYS A 124 21.29 -0.33 -3.29
N PRO A 125 22.06 -1.44 -3.42
CA PRO A 125 21.50 -2.79 -3.38
C PRO A 125 20.76 -3.04 -2.05
N SER A 126 19.47 -3.22 -2.14
CA SER A 126 18.58 -3.41 -0.97
C SER A 126 17.39 -4.27 -1.35
N THR A 127 16.77 -4.90 -0.38
CA THR A 127 15.68 -5.85 -0.62
C THR A 127 14.78 -5.98 0.61
N MET A 128 13.80 -6.84 0.49
CA MET A 128 12.87 -7.21 1.55
C MET A 128 12.76 -8.72 1.70
N ALA A 129 12.36 -9.19 2.88
CA ALA A 129 12.08 -10.61 3.11
C ALA A 129 10.82 -10.78 3.96
N ALA A 130 10.02 -11.80 3.62
CA ALA A 130 8.85 -12.18 4.40
C ALA A 130 9.24 -13.18 5.48
N VAL A 131 8.88 -12.90 6.73
CA VAL A 131 9.15 -13.72 7.91
C VAL A 131 7.83 -14.27 8.45
N LEU A 132 7.75 -15.59 8.61
CA LEU A 132 6.54 -16.26 9.04
C LEU A 132 6.76 -17.05 10.34
N ALA A 133 5.75 -16.99 11.23
CA ALA A 133 5.62 -17.79 12.43
C ALA A 133 6.65 -17.49 13.54
N LEU A 134 7.06 -16.22 13.66
CA LEU A 134 7.74 -15.70 14.85
C LEU A 134 6.92 -14.56 15.46
N PRO A 135 6.98 -14.36 16.79
CA PRO A 135 6.44 -13.17 17.43
C PRO A 135 7.14 -11.89 16.93
N ASP A 136 6.40 -10.79 16.86
CA ASP A 136 6.90 -9.52 16.37
C ASP A 136 8.14 -9.05 17.14
N GLU A 137 8.11 -9.16 18.46
CA GLU A 137 9.21 -8.74 19.35
C GLU A 137 10.50 -9.53 19.08
N LYS A 138 10.38 -10.80 18.69
CA LYS A 138 11.55 -11.63 18.36
C LYS A 138 12.16 -11.22 17.01
N VAL A 139 11.33 -10.87 16.06
CA VAL A 139 11.81 -10.34 14.77
C VAL A 139 12.50 -9.00 14.96
N GLU A 140 11.92 -8.11 15.75
CA GLU A 140 12.49 -6.80 16.09
C GLU A 140 13.84 -6.93 16.79
N GLU A 141 13.93 -7.81 17.79
CA GLU A 141 15.18 -8.10 18.54
C GLU A 141 16.31 -8.55 17.59
N ILE A 142 16.01 -9.50 16.71
CA ILE A 142 17.00 -10.03 15.77
C ILE A 142 17.43 -8.95 14.79
N CYS A 143 16.51 -8.21 14.20
CA CYS A 143 16.84 -7.10 13.27
C CYS A 143 17.71 -6.04 13.97
N ALA A 144 17.39 -5.68 15.21
CA ALA A 144 18.17 -4.69 15.96
C ALA A 144 19.60 -5.16 16.29
N GLY A 145 19.85 -6.46 16.32
CA GLY A 145 21.17 -7.04 16.55
C GLY A 145 22.04 -7.23 15.31
N ILE A 146 21.52 -6.94 14.12
CA ILE A 146 22.26 -7.05 12.84
C ILE A 146 23.07 -5.79 12.58
N ASP A 147 24.31 -5.96 12.14
CA ASP A 147 25.12 -4.83 11.64
C ASP A 147 24.65 -4.44 10.23
N GLY A 148 24.38 -3.15 10.04
CA GLY A 148 23.80 -2.61 8.80
C GLY A 148 22.32 -2.27 8.95
N VAL A 149 21.69 -1.87 7.83
CA VAL A 149 20.30 -1.46 7.81
C VAL A 149 19.39 -2.67 7.58
N VAL A 150 18.64 -3.06 8.60
CA VAL A 150 17.49 -3.96 8.49
C VAL A 150 16.44 -3.60 9.52
N VAL A 151 15.19 -3.45 9.10
CA VAL A 151 14.06 -3.03 9.95
C VAL A 151 12.82 -3.87 9.66
N CYS A 152 11.91 -3.93 10.62
CA CYS A 152 10.55 -4.40 10.37
C CYS A 152 9.81 -3.34 9.55
N ALA A 153 9.42 -3.69 8.33
CA ALA A 153 8.81 -2.76 7.38
C ALA A 153 7.28 -2.89 7.29
N ASN A 154 6.74 -4.10 7.42
CA ASN A 154 5.29 -4.33 7.36
C ASN A 154 4.87 -5.32 8.46
N TYR A 155 4.04 -4.85 9.36
CA TYR A 155 3.33 -5.69 10.34
C TYR A 155 2.00 -6.12 9.72
N ASN A 156 2.00 -7.20 8.94
CA ASN A 156 0.87 -7.56 8.08
C ASN A 156 -0.26 -8.27 8.83
N CYS A 157 0.07 -9.21 9.68
CA CYS A 157 -0.85 -9.88 10.62
C CYS A 157 -0.01 -10.60 11.69
N PRO A 158 -0.61 -11.09 12.78
CA PRO A 158 0.13 -11.87 13.78
C PRO A 158 0.93 -13.01 13.14
N GLY A 159 2.24 -13.04 13.39
CA GLY A 159 3.16 -14.04 12.84
C GLY A 159 3.56 -13.82 11.37
N GLN A 160 3.26 -12.66 10.78
CA GLN A 160 3.68 -12.31 9.42
C GLN A 160 4.21 -10.89 9.37
N ILE A 161 5.53 -10.76 9.31
CA ILE A 161 6.26 -9.50 9.17
C ILE A 161 7.08 -9.53 7.90
N VAL A 162 7.18 -8.37 7.24
CA VAL A 162 8.17 -8.15 6.18
C VAL A 162 9.28 -7.28 6.76
N ILE A 163 10.51 -7.73 6.63
CA ILE A 163 11.72 -6.97 6.95
C ILE A 163 12.31 -6.34 5.70
N SER A 164 12.99 -5.22 5.86
CA SER A 164 13.49 -4.39 4.77
C SER A 164 14.84 -3.81 5.11
N GLY A 165 15.79 -3.84 4.16
CA GLY A 165 17.12 -3.32 4.40
C GLY A 165 18.12 -3.62 3.30
N GLU A 166 19.39 -3.44 3.64
CA GLU A 166 20.52 -3.75 2.77
C GLU A 166 20.63 -5.25 2.53
N GLU A 167 20.97 -5.67 1.31
CA GLU A 167 20.99 -7.09 0.96
C GLU A 167 21.81 -7.96 1.93
N PRO A 168 23.07 -7.58 2.32
CA PRO A 168 23.83 -8.39 3.27
C PRO A 168 23.19 -8.48 4.66
N ALA A 169 22.56 -7.38 5.13
CA ALA A 169 21.86 -7.36 6.41
C ALA A 169 20.60 -8.23 6.38
N ILE A 170 19.87 -8.22 5.26
CA ILE A 170 18.71 -9.10 5.05
C ILE A 170 19.12 -10.57 5.01
N ASP A 171 20.22 -10.91 4.34
CA ASP A 171 20.73 -12.29 4.31
C ASP A 171 21.05 -12.78 5.72
N GLN A 172 21.78 -12.00 6.49
CA GLN A 172 22.13 -12.32 7.88
C GLN A 172 20.88 -12.41 8.76
N ALA A 173 19.94 -11.49 8.60
CA ALA A 173 18.67 -11.52 9.34
C ALA A 173 17.87 -12.80 9.03
N CYS A 174 17.75 -13.19 7.77
CA CYS A 174 17.04 -14.40 7.37
C CYS A 174 17.65 -15.66 8.00
N GLU A 175 18.98 -15.78 8.03
CA GLU A 175 19.66 -16.90 8.68
C GLU A 175 19.35 -16.96 10.19
N GLN A 176 19.45 -15.82 10.89
CA GLN A 176 19.20 -15.76 12.33
C GLN A 176 17.72 -15.98 12.67
N LEU A 177 16.80 -15.47 11.85
CA LEU A 177 15.36 -15.68 12.03
C LEU A 177 14.98 -17.15 11.86
N LEU A 178 15.52 -17.83 10.85
CA LEU A 178 15.33 -19.28 10.69
C LEU A 178 15.91 -20.07 11.86
N ALA A 179 17.12 -19.72 12.33
CA ALA A 179 17.74 -20.33 13.51
C ALA A 179 16.92 -20.10 14.79
N ALA A 180 16.20 -18.98 14.89
CA ALA A 180 15.31 -18.65 16.00
C ALA A 180 13.94 -19.34 15.92
N GLY A 181 13.66 -20.12 14.87
CA GLY A 181 12.45 -20.90 14.73
C GLY A 181 11.41 -20.33 13.76
N ALA A 182 11.74 -19.32 12.94
CA ALA A 182 10.86 -18.89 11.87
C ALA A 182 10.57 -20.05 10.92
N LYS A 183 9.32 -20.22 10.56
CA LYS A 183 8.91 -21.24 9.59
C LYS A 183 9.39 -20.91 8.18
N ARG A 184 9.50 -19.62 7.87
CA ARG A 184 10.04 -19.08 6.63
C ARG A 184 10.69 -17.72 6.87
N ALA A 185 11.77 -17.46 6.17
CA ALA A 185 12.39 -16.15 5.99
C ALA A 185 12.88 -16.08 4.54
N LEU A 186 12.05 -15.54 3.65
CA LEU A 186 12.25 -15.60 2.21
C LEU A 186 12.36 -14.21 1.60
N LYS A 187 13.41 -13.96 0.83
CA LYS A 187 13.53 -12.74 0.04
C LYS A 187 12.36 -12.59 -0.93
N LEU A 188 11.84 -11.37 -1.00
CA LEU A 188 10.80 -10.99 -1.94
C LEU A 188 11.42 -10.56 -3.28
N LYS A 189 10.66 -10.74 -4.36
CA LYS A 189 11.05 -10.27 -5.71
C LYS A 189 10.70 -8.78 -5.85
N VAL A 190 11.40 -7.92 -5.10
CA VAL A 190 11.24 -6.46 -5.10
C VAL A 190 12.59 -5.80 -5.36
N GLY A 191 12.56 -4.61 -5.95
CA GLY A 191 13.77 -3.88 -6.36
C GLY A 191 14.47 -3.11 -5.26
N GLY A 192 13.94 -3.06 -4.03
CA GLY A 192 14.54 -2.26 -2.97
C GLY A 192 13.91 -2.44 -1.61
N ALA A 193 14.48 -1.74 -0.62
CA ALA A 193 14.09 -1.80 0.78
C ALA A 193 13.04 -0.74 1.12
N PHE A 194 11.78 -0.99 0.75
CA PHE A 194 10.66 -0.09 1.04
C PHE A 194 10.40 0.00 2.55
N HIS A 195 9.87 1.13 3.00
CA HIS A 195 9.55 1.38 4.41
C HIS A 195 10.76 1.21 5.34
N SER A 196 11.92 1.66 4.89
CA SER A 196 13.19 1.60 5.62
C SER A 196 13.99 2.89 5.43
N PRO A 197 15.07 3.12 6.21
CA PRO A 197 15.96 4.26 5.98
C PRO A 197 16.56 4.33 4.57
N CYS A 198 16.62 3.23 3.83
CA CYS A 198 17.08 3.21 2.44
C CYS A 198 16.19 4.03 1.48
N MET A 199 14.95 4.34 1.88
CA MET A 199 14.02 5.17 1.12
C MET A 199 14.10 6.67 1.43
N GLU A 200 15.04 7.12 2.23
CA GLU A 200 15.19 8.54 2.57
C GLU A 200 15.31 9.47 1.35
N PRO A 201 16.07 9.13 0.29
CA PRO A 201 16.10 9.95 -0.93
C PRO A 201 14.73 10.09 -1.59
N ALA A 202 13.95 9.02 -1.61
CA ALA A 202 12.59 9.03 -2.16
C ALA A 202 11.63 9.83 -1.28
N ARG A 203 11.76 9.75 0.04
CA ARG A 203 10.96 10.52 1.00
C ARG A 203 11.16 12.02 0.79
N ALA A 204 12.39 12.48 0.65
CA ALA A 204 12.69 13.89 0.44
C ALA A 204 12.08 14.42 -0.87
N GLU A 205 12.20 13.66 -1.97
CA GLU A 205 11.61 14.03 -3.26
C GLU A 205 10.08 14.05 -3.21
N LEU A 206 9.46 13.06 -2.56
CA LEU A 206 8.01 12.98 -2.40
C LEU A 206 7.46 14.08 -1.48
N ALA A 207 8.19 14.46 -0.44
CA ALA A 207 7.79 15.53 0.47
C ALA A 207 7.55 16.85 -0.27
N GLU A 208 8.42 17.21 -1.22
CA GLU A 208 8.23 18.41 -2.04
C GLU A 208 6.95 18.35 -2.87
N ALA A 209 6.61 17.20 -3.43
CA ALA A 209 5.40 17.01 -4.21
C ALA A 209 4.15 17.09 -3.31
N ILE A 210 4.18 16.48 -2.12
CA ILE A 210 3.08 16.53 -1.15
C ILE A 210 2.85 17.96 -0.65
N ASP A 211 3.92 18.69 -0.34
CA ASP A 211 3.81 20.07 0.18
C ASP A 211 3.15 21.01 -0.83
N ARG A 212 3.36 20.78 -2.12
CA ARG A 212 2.75 21.56 -3.21
C ARG A 212 1.33 21.15 -3.57
N THR A 213 0.85 20.02 -3.02
CA THR A 213 -0.47 19.47 -3.33
C THR A 213 -1.50 19.95 -2.29
N GLU A 214 -2.69 20.28 -2.75
CA GLU A 214 -3.80 20.63 -1.88
C GLU A 214 -4.45 19.38 -1.29
N PHE A 215 -4.67 19.39 0.02
CA PHE A 215 -5.40 18.36 0.75
C PHE A 215 -6.62 18.96 1.40
N SER A 216 -7.72 18.23 1.34
CA SER A 216 -8.99 18.59 1.98
C SER A 216 -9.28 17.70 3.18
N VAL A 217 -10.22 18.12 4.02
CA VAL A 217 -10.74 17.26 5.10
C VAL A 217 -11.47 16.08 4.48
N PRO A 218 -11.10 14.83 4.79
CA PRO A 218 -11.79 13.65 4.26
C PRO A 218 -13.20 13.53 4.82
N ALA A 219 -14.09 12.88 4.05
CA ALA A 219 -15.48 12.63 4.45
C ALA A 219 -15.63 11.61 5.59
N CYS A 220 -14.61 10.81 5.84
CA CYS A 220 -14.52 9.88 6.97
C CYS A 220 -13.08 9.78 7.44
N PRO A 221 -12.81 9.30 8.67
CA PRO A 221 -11.44 9.10 9.14
C PRO A 221 -10.65 8.16 8.23
N VAL A 222 -9.40 8.53 7.96
CA VAL A 222 -8.42 7.71 7.23
C VAL A 222 -7.37 7.23 8.23
N TYR A 223 -7.28 5.91 8.40
CA TYR A 223 -6.26 5.30 9.26
C TYR A 223 -4.95 5.23 8.50
N GLN A 224 -3.90 5.88 9.03
CA GLN A 224 -2.63 5.99 8.34
C GLN A 224 -1.62 4.95 8.83
N ASN A 225 -0.73 4.52 7.94
CA ASN A 225 0.17 3.38 8.18
C ASN A 225 1.19 3.63 9.29
N VAL A 226 1.65 4.88 9.42
CA VAL A 226 2.79 5.23 10.27
C VAL A 226 2.49 5.10 11.77
N ASP A 227 1.27 5.40 12.19
CA ASP A 227 0.84 5.38 13.60
C ASP A 227 -0.39 4.50 13.84
N ALA A 228 -1.01 3.99 12.78
CA ALA A 228 -2.22 3.17 12.82
C ALA A 228 -3.45 3.88 13.40
N LEU A 229 -3.46 5.22 13.43
CA LEU A 229 -4.52 6.04 14.01
C LEU A 229 -5.39 6.71 12.94
N PRO A 230 -6.64 7.08 13.29
CA PRO A 230 -7.53 7.80 12.39
C PRO A 230 -7.16 9.29 12.30
N HIS A 231 -7.10 9.82 11.10
CA HIS A 231 -6.80 11.22 10.83
C HIS A 231 -7.85 11.85 9.93
N THR A 232 -8.16 13.14 10.21
CA THR A 232 -9.04 13.98 9.39
C THR A 232 -8.42 15.35 9.10
N ASP A 233 -7.40 15.75 9.85
CA ASP A 233 -6.70 17.02 9.64
C ASP A 233 -5.74 16.91 8.44
N PRO A 234 -5.86 17.78 7.41
CA PRO A 234 -5.01 17.73 6.23
C PRO A 234 -3.52 17.90 6.52
N ALA A 235 -3.13 18.68 7.53
CA ALA A 235 -1.73 18.89 7.89
C ALA A 235 -1.12 17.62 8.52
N GLU A 236 -1.86 16.97 9.42
CA GLU A 236 -1.46 15.67 10.00
C GLU A 236 -1.36 14.59 8.91
N ILE A 237 -2.35 14.53 8.01
CA ILE A 237 -2.37 13.58 6.90
C ILE A 237 -1.12 13.74 6.01
N LYS A 238 -0.76 14.97 5.65
CA LYS A 238 0.45 15.27 4.89
C LYS A 238 1.72 14.80 5.60
N ALA A 239 1.88 15.15 6.87
CA ALA A 239 3.04 14.80 7.68
C ALA A 239 3.22 13.28 7.78
N ASN A 240 2.14 12.55 8.03
CA ASN A 240 2.14 11.09 8.11
C ASN A 240 2.42 10.43 6.75
N LEU A 241 1.89 10.99 5.67
CA LEU A 241 2.11 10.49 4.33
C LEU A 241 3.58 10.63 3.89
N ILE A 242 4.24 11.73 4.28
CA ILE A 242 5.68 11.93 4.07
C ILE A 242 6.49 10.92 4.90
N ALA A 243 6.16 10.75 6.17
CA ALA A 243 6.85 9.82 7.07
C ALA A 243 6.70 8.35 6.66
N GLN A 244 5.60 7.99 5.99
CA GLN A 244 5.26 6.61 5.61
C GLN A 244 6.38 5.92 4.82
N LEU A 245 7.12 6.63 3.98
CA LEU A 245 8.08 6.03 3.05
C LEU A 245 9.29 5.38 3.74
N THR A 246 9.66 5.91 4.91
CA THR A 246 10.77 5.42 5.73
C THR A 246 10.32 4.78 7.04
N ALA A 247 9.02 4.68 7.27
CA ALA A 247 8.41 4.14 8.47
C ALA A 247 7.68 2.81 8.19
N PRO A 248 7.47 1.97 9.21
CA PRO A 248 6.72 0.72 9.06
C PRO A 248 5.27 0.95 8.66
N VAL A 249 4.74 0.02 7.86
CA VAL A 249 3.30 -0.14 7.65
C VAL A 249 2.72 -0.96 8.81
N ARG A 250 2.00 -0.33 9.71
CA ARG A 250 1.41 -0.94 10.93
C ARG A 250 0.02 -1.51 10.65
N TRP A 251 -0.08 -2.43 9.67
CA TRP A 251 -1.37 -2.94 9.21
C TRP A 251 -2.13 -3.71 10.31
N THR A 252 -1.44 -4.57 11.05
CA THR A 252 -2.03 -5.29 12.19
C THR A 252 -2.66 -4.33 13.20
N GLN A 253 -1.93 -3.30 13.58
CA GLN A 253 -2.39 -2.29 14.55
C GLN A 253 -3.53 -1.46 13.96
N THR A 254 -3.44 -1.10 12.67
CA THR A 254 -4.51 -0.37 11.95
C THR A 254 -5.83 -1.13 12.03
N VAL A 255 -5.85 -2.39 11.63
CA VAL A 255 -7.07 -3.20 11.68
C VAL A 255 -7.60 -3.36 13.11
N LYS A 256 -6.71 -3.60 14.09
CA LYS A 256 -7.10 -3.68 15.51
C LYS A 256 -7.74 -2.39 16.01
N ASN A 257 -7.18 -1.23 15.67
CA ASN A 257 -7.72 0.07 16.05
C ASN A 257 -9.07 0.34 15.37
N MET A 258 -9.20 0.02 14.07
CA MET A 258 -10.48 0.14 13.37
C MET A 258 -11.58 -0.72 14.00
N VAL A 259 -11.27 -1.94 14.43
CA VAL A 259 -12.20 -2.83 15.15
C VAL A 259 -12.55 -2.24 16.52
N ALA A 260 -11.58 -1.75 17.27
CA ALA A 260 -11.79 -1.10 18.55
C ALA A 260 -12.69 0.14 18.44
N ASP A 261 -12.59 0.87 17.34
CA ASP A 261 -13.40 2.06 17.03
C ASP A 261 -14.77 1.71 16.41
N GLY A 262 -15.07 0.40 16.29
CA GLY A 262 -16.41 -0.08 15.93
C GLY A 262 -16.57 -0.67 14.53
N ALA A 263 -15.49 -0.92 13.79
CA ALA A 263 -15.58 -1.62 12.52
C ALA A 263 -16.02 -3.08 12.71
N THR A 264 -17.08 -3.47 12.04
CA THR A 264 -17.62 -4.85 12.04
C THR A 264 -17.60 -5.49 10.66
N GLU A 265 -17.40 -4.68 9.62
CA GLU A 265 -17.35 -5.12 8.23
C GLU A 265 -16.15 -4.44 7.53
N PHE A 266 -15.33 -5.24 6.88
CA PHE A 266 -14.21 -4.77 6.04
C PHE A 266 -14.47 -5.14 4.59
N VAL A 267 -14.35 -4.16 3.71
CA VAL A 267 -14.55 -4.32 2.26
C VAL A 267 -13.29 -3.89 1.55
N GLU A 268 -12.59 -4.83 0.91
CA GLU A 268 -11.42 -4.52 0.08
C GLU A 268 -11.86 -4.05 -1.29
N LEU A 269 -11.37 -2.88 -1.72
CA LEU A 269 -11.58 -2.35 -3.06
C LEU A 269 -10.25 -2.29 -3.82
N GLY A 270 -10.16 -3.06 -4.88
CA GLY A 270 -8.97 -3.09 -5.70
C GLY A 270 -8.66 -4.49 -6.24
N PRO A 271 -7.49 -4.64 -6.88
CA PRO A 271 -7.09 -5.93 -7.43
C PRO A 271 -6.75 -6.92 -6.29
N GLY A 272 -7.09 -8.18 -6.48
CA GLY A 272 -6.74 -9.27 -5.57
C GLY A 272 -7.59 -9.34 -4.31
N LYS A 273 -7.12 -10.13 -3.33
CA LYS A 273 -7.80 -10.43 -2.06
C LYS A 273 -6.84 -10.47 -0.88
N VAL A 274 -5.73 -9.76 -0.97
CA VAL A 274 -4.65 -9.83 0.03
C VAL A 274 -5.11 -9.30 1.38
N LEU A 275 -5.74 -8.14 1.40
CA LEU A 275 -6.19 -7.52 2.66
C LEU A 275 -7.33 -8.30 3.30
N GLN A 276 -8.20 -8.93 2.53
CA GLN A 276 -9.24 -9.83 3.06
C GLN A 276 -8.60 -10.95 3.89
N GLY A 277 -7.56 -11.58 3.36
CA GLY A 277 -6.83 -12.62 4.08
C GLY A 277 -6.11 -12.11 5.33
N LEU A 278 -5.53 -10.92 5.29
CA LEU A 278 -4.85 -10.32 6.45
C LEU A 278 -5.85 -9.93 7.54
N VAL A 279 -6.94 -9.26 7.18
CA VAL A 279 -8.00 -8.87 8.14
C VAL A 279 -8.56 -10.09 8.85
N SER A 280 -8.87 -11.16 8.12
CA SER A 280 -9.40 -12.41 8.69
C SER A 280 -8.43 -13.07 9.69
N LYS A 281 -7.12 -12.91 9.51
CA LYS A 281 -6.10 -13.39 10.45
C LYS A 281 -5.93 -12.48 11.67
N ILE A 282 -6.21 -11.18 11.52
CA ILE A 282 -6.10 -10.20 12.62
C ILE A 282 -7.34 -10.23 13.52
N SER A 283 -8.53 -10.30 12.93
CA SER A 283 -9.79 -10.34 13.65
C SER A 283 -10.74 -11.35 13.03
N ARG A 284 -11.22 -12.30 13.85
CA ARG A 284 -12.17 -13.35 13.42
C ARG A 284 -13.62 -12.96 13.57
N ASP A 285 -13.88 -11.87 14.27
CA ASP A 285 -15.23 -11.44 14.65
C ASP A 285 -15.83 -10.42 13.68
N VAL A 286 -15.11 -10.10 12.59
CA VAL A 286 -15.54 -9.15 11.57
C VAL A 286 -15.92 -9.87 10.28
N THR A 287 -16.85 -9.27 9.53
CA THR A 287 -17.18 -9.72 8.18
C THR A 287 -16.17 -9.14 7.19
N VAL A 288 -15.71 -9.96 6.25
CA VAL A 288 -14.72 -9.56 5.25
C VAL A 288 -15.24 -9.90 3.86
N SER A 289 -15.22 -8.92 2.98
CA SER A 289 -15.59 -9.05 1.57
C SER A 289 -14.73 -8.15 0.69
N GLY A 290 -14.96 -8.12 -0.60
CA GLY A 290 -14.26 -7.22 -1.50
C GLY A 290 -14.84 -7.19 -2.89
N TYR A 291 -14.51 -6.12 -3.61
CA TYR A 291 -14.83 -5.94 -5.02
C TYR A 291 -13.54 -5.81 -5.83
N GLN A 292 -13.47 -6.52 -6.94
CA GLN A 292 -12.45 -6.37 -7.97
C GLN A 292 -13.05 -5.87 -9.29
N SER A 293 -14.39 -5.94 -9.38
CA SER A 293 -15.21 -5.56 -10.54
C SER A 293 -16.58 -5.10 -10.06
N LEU A 294 -17.42 -4.64 -10.98
CA LEU A 294 -18.82 -4.25 -10.72
C LEU A 294 -19.80 -5.42 -10.83
N SER A 295 -19.36 -6.60 -11.19
CA SER A 295 -20.18 -7.81 -11.40
C SER A 295 -19.92 -8.85 -10.34
#